data_dbd1c801be9fe9b4e1d865c6c4ff7d81
#
_entry.id   dbd1c801be9fe9b4e1d865c6c4ff7d81
#
_cell.length_a   1.000
_cell.length_b   1.000
_cell.length_c   1.000
_cell.angle_alpha   90.00
_cell.angle_beta   90.00
_cell.angle_gamma   90.00
#
_symmetry.space_group_name_H-M   'P 1'
#
loop_
_entity.id
_entity.type
_entity.pdbx_description
1 polymer ?
#
loop_
_entity_poly.entity_id
_entity_poly.type
_entity_poly.pdbx_seq_one_letter_code
_entity_poly.pdbx_strand_id
1 'polypeptide(L)'
;MAITINSTASGDIELSDFVELIDKSAPHLTQDDLLAHADHLRMLSNNRRFLVDHIIAELKDIYDFQPKNNYTAQTIMLGGVAGKFYVRANVWLPGRLLHPVNTEGEKRLFSFERAHDHNFDFLTAGYLGRGYETEIYEYDGHCRGELGEKVDLRFLEKTSLPEHKVMLYRAARDIHIQKLPRYDFSISLNLLCPPIPGIEQYIFVLETGTIGNLLRAHF
;
A
#
# COMPACT_ATOMS: atom_id res chain seq x y z
N MET A 1 -5.98 14.29 5.03
CA MET A 1 -4.68 13.92 5.64
C MET A 1 -4.64 12.41 5.71
N ALA A 2 -3.63 11.76 5.11
CA ALA A 2 -3.41 10.36 5.42
C ALA A 2 -3.43 10.23 6.94
N ILE A 3 -4.19 9.28 7.44
CA ILE A 3 -4.56 9.26 8.86
C ILE A 3 -3.71 8.20 9.55
N THR A 4 -2.83 8.65 10.47
CA THR A 4 -2.20 7.71 11.41
C THR A 4 -3.24 7.27 12.44
N ILE A 5 -3.43 5.97 12.59
CA ILE A 5 -4.43 5.38 13.48
C ILE A 5 -3.71 4.88 14.73
N ASN A 6 -4.13 5.37 15.88
CA ASN A 6 -3.60 4.94 17.18
C ASN A 6 -4.26 3.63 17.62
N SER A 7 -3.86 2.53 16.98
CA SER A 7 -4.29 1.20 17.39
C SER A 7 -3.44 0.69 18.55
N THR A 8 -4.09 0.20 19.59
CA THR A 8 -3.45 -0.44 20.75
C THR A 8 -3.73 -1.94 20.82
N ALA A 9 -4.28 -2.52 19.76
CA ALA A 9 -4.58 -3.94 19.69
C ALA A 9 -3.32 -4.78 19.95
N SER A 10 -3.38 -5.66 20.95
CA SER A 10 -2.25 -6.49 21.42
C SER A 10 -2.38 -7.98 21.05
N GLY A 11 -3.58 -8.43 20.67
CA GLY A 11 -3.81 -9.80 20.18
C GLY A 11 -3.27 -10.01 18.77
N ASP A 12 -3.33 -11.23 18.30
CA ASP A 12 -3.05 -11.62 16.92
C ASP A 12 -4.29 -12.27 16.29
N ILE A 13 -4.28 -12.41 14.96
CA ILE A 13 -5.32 -13.08 14.18
C ILE A 13 -4.64 -13.87 13.04
N GLU A 14 -5.21 -15.01 12.69
CA GLU A 14 -4.77 -15.76 11.52
C GLU A 14 -5.24 -15.09 10.22
N LEU A 15 -4.48 -15.27 9.14
CA LEU A 15 -4.82 -14.67 7.84
C LEU A 15 -6.20 -15.11 7.35
N SER A 16 -6.56 -16.40 7.51
CA SER A 16 -7.87 -16.92 7.12
C SER A 16 -9.00 -16.24 7.87
N ASP A 17 -8.85 -16.08 9.18
CA ASP A 17 -9.87 -15.46 10.04
C ASP A 17 -10.00 -13.96 9.74
N PHE A 18 -8.87 -13.28 9.46
CA PHE A 18 -8.86 -11.89 9.03
C PHE A 18 -9.63 -11.72 7.70
N VAL A 19 -9.33 -12.54 6.69
CA VAL A 19 -10.00 -12.49 5.38
C VAL A 19 -11.50 -12.77 5.52
N GLU A 20 -11.88 -13.77 6.30
CA GLU A 20 -13.29 -14.12 6.55
C GLU A 20 -14.03 -13.00 7.28
N LEU A 21 -13.39 -12.36 8.26
CA LEU A 21 -13.95 -11.24 9.02
C LEU A 21 -14.21 -10.05 8.10
N ILE A 22 -13.24 -9.69 7.24
CA ILE A 22 -13.42 -8.59 6.29
C ILE A 22 -14.52 -8.94 5.27
N ASP A 23 -14.55 -10.18 4.77
CA ASP A 23 -15.57 -10.61 3.81
C ASP A 23 -16.99 -10.52 4.37
N LYS A 24 -17.18 -10.80 5.65
CA LYS A 24 -18.49 -10.73 6.31
C LYS A 24 -18.93 -9.31 6.70
N SER A 25 -18.02 -8.33 6.75
CA SER A 25 -18.29 -7.02 7.31
C SER A 25 -19.16 -6.15 6.41
N ALA A 26 -18.93 -6.14 5.10
CA ALA A 26 -19.65 -5.33 4.14
C ALA A 26 -19.64 -5.94 2.74
N PRO A 27 -20.64 -5.69 1.89
CA PRO A 27 -20.63 -6.12 0.48
C PRO A 27 -19.55 -5.40 -0.34
N HIS A 28 -19.22 -4.14 0.00
CA HIS A 28 -18.14 -3.34 -0.56
C HIS A 28 -17.49 -2.56 0.59
N LEU A 29 -16.17 -2.61 0.66
CA LEU A 29 -15.45 -1.83 1.68
C LEU A 29 -15.46 -0.34 1.33
N THR A 30 -15.75 0.45 2.34
CA THR A 30 -15.64 1.91 2.33
C THR A 30 -14.48 2.36 3.20
N GLN A 31 -14.17 3.66 3.18
CA GLN A 31 -13.18 4.25 4.08
C GLN A 31 -13.55 4.04 5.56
N ASP A 32 -14.83 4.14 5.92
CA ASP A 32 -15.30 3.92 7.29
C ASP A 32 -15.14 2.46 7.71
N ASP A 33 -15.39 1.51 6.80
CA ASP A 33 -15.14 0.09 7.05
C ASP A 33 -13.64 -0.17 7.26
N LEU A 34 -12.77 0.46 6.46
CA LEU A 34 -11.32 0.36 6.67
C LEU A 34 -10.94 0.84 8.08
N LEU A 35 -11.46 1.99 8.51
CA LEU A 35 -11.20 2.53 9.86
C LEU A 35 -11.67 1.57 10.95
N ALA A 36 -12.83 0.95 10.78
CA ALA A 36 -13.36 -0.05 11.71
C ALA A 36 -12.48 -1.32 11.80
N HIS A 37 -11.73 -1.63 10.73
CA HIS A 37 -10.83 -2.78 10.66
C HIS A 37 -9.36 -2.47 10.97
N ALA A 38 -9.04 -1.26 11.42
CA ALA A 38 -7.66 -0.88 11.72
C ALA A 38 -7.02 -1.77 12.81
N ASP A 39 -7.77 -2.07 13.88
CA ASP A 39 -7.30 -2.96 14.93
C ASP A 39 -7.11 -4.40 14.44
N HIS A 40 -7.94 -4.89 13.53
CA HIS A 40 -7.79 -6.22 12.94
C HIS A 40 -6.55 -6.31 12.05
N LEU A 41 -6.26 -5.28 11.24
CA LEU A 41 -5.01 -5.24 10.46
C LEU A 41 -3.79 -5.15 11.38
N ARG A 42 -3.90 -4.43 12.50
CA ARG A 42 -2.89 -4.41 13.54
C ARG A 42 -2.69 -5.79 14.15
N MET A 43 -3.75 -6.51 14.50
CA MET A 43 -3.69 -7.88 15.01
C MET A 43 -3.05 -8.83 14.00
N LEU A 44 -3.37 -8.72 12.71
CA LEU A 44 -2.68 -9.48 11.67
C LEU A 44 -1.19 -9.15 11.63
N SER A 45 -0.81 -7.89 11.82
CA SER A 45 0.60 -7.49 11.87
C SER A 45 1.34 -7.99 13.12
N ASN A 46 0.64 -8.36 14.18
CA ASN A 46 1.22 -8.97 15.37
C ASN A 46 1.53 -10.47 15.18
N ASN A 47 0.83 -11.17 14.27
CA ASN A 47 1.09 -12.57 13.97
C ASN A 47 2.36 -12.71 13.13
N ARG A 48 3.46 -13.12 13.77
CA ARG A 48 4.79 -13.16 13.14
C ARG A 48 5.03 -14.37 12.25
N ARG A 49 4.12 -15.32 12.24
CA ARG A 49 4.28 -16.59 11.52
C ARG A 49 3.50 -16.65 10.23
N PHE A 50 2.32 -16.03 10.18
CA PHE A 50 1.36 -16.23 9.09
C PHE A 50 1.97 -15.98 7.70
N LEU A 51 2.81 -14.94 7.55
CA LEU A 51 3.39 -14.60 6.24
C LEU A 51 4.38 -15.65 5.75
N VAL A 52 5.20 -16.18 6.65
CA VAL A 52 6.15 -17.26 6.34
C VAL A 52 5.39 -18.54 6.01
N ASP A 53 4.39 -18.87 6.82
CA ASP A 53 3.57 -20.07 6.62
C ASP A 53 2.78 -19.99 5.30
N HIS A 54 2.26 -18.80 4.94
CA HIS A 54 1.61 -18.54 3.65
C HIS A 54 2.56 -18.74 2.48
N ILE A 55 3.75 -18.11 2.51
CA ILE A 55 4.76 -18.25 1.45
C ILE A 55 5.20 -19.71 1.29
N ILE A 56 5.43 -20.43 2.39
CA ILE A 56 5.79 -21.85 2.34
C ILE A 56 4.67 -22.68 1.72
N ALA A 57 3.42 -22.37 2.05
CA ALA A 57 2.27 -23.07 1.46
C ALA A 57 2.17 -22.85 -0.04
N GLU A 58 2.32 -21.61 -0.50
CA GLU A 58 2.33 -21.24 -1.92
C GLU A 58 3.49 -21.87 -2.70
N LEU A 59 4.69 -21.95 -2.10
CA LEU A 59 5.86 -22.54 -2.73
C LEU A 59 5.80 -24.07 -2.90
N LYS A 60 4.84 -24.75 -2.27
CA LYS A 60 4.62 -26.20 -2.48
C LYS A 60 4.19 -26.50 -3.91
N ASP A 61 3.53 -25.56 -4.57
CA ASP A 61 3.25 -25.62 -6.00
C ASP A 61 3.87 -24.40 -6.71
N ILE A 62 5.13 -24.54 -7.08
CA ILE A 62 5.90 -23.45 -7.71
C ILE A 62 5.33 -23.03 -9.08
N TYR A 63 4.60 -23.93 -9.76
CA TYR A 63 3.97 -23.61 -11.04
C TYR A 63 2.75 -22.73 -10.91
N ASP A 64 2.14 -22.68 -9.71
CA ASP A 64 1.00 -21.86 -9.37
C ASP A 64 1.33 -20.83 -8.28
N PHE A 65 2.61 -20.46 -8.14
CA PHE A 65 3.03 -19.47 -7.16
C PHE A 65 2.52 -18.07 -7.53
N GLN A 66 1.68 -17.49 -6.69
CA GLN A 66 1.12 -16.14 -6.86
C GLN A 66 0.40 -15.91 -8.21
N PRO A 67 -0.49 -16.81 -8.68
CA PRO A 67 -1.03 -16.79 -10.05
C PRO A 67 -1.91 -15.56 -10.33
N LYS A 68 -2.43 -14.93 -9.29
CA LYS A 68 -3.26 -13.70 -9.37
C LYS A 68 -2.48 -12.43 -9.06
N ASN A 69 -1.16 -12.52 -8.95
CA ASN A 69 -0.33 -11.35 -8.66
C ASN A 69 0.03 -10.62 -9.96
N ASN A 70 -0.69 -9.53 -10.22
CA ASN A 70 -0.43 -8.61 -11.33
C ASN A 70 0.48 -7.43 -10.94
N TYR A 71 1.03 -7.45 -9.71
CA TYR A 71 1.96 -6.45 -9.22
C TYR A 71 3.40 -6.85 -9.49
N THR A 72 4.31 -6.25 -8.75
CA THR A 72 5.76 -6.53 -8.86
C THR A 72 6.16 -7.74 -8.00
N ALA A 73 7.37 -8.24 -8.20
CA ALA A 73 7.95 -9.32 -7.39
C ALA A 73 8.12 -8.96 -5.90
N GLN A 74 8.00 -7.69 -5.53
CA GLN A 74 8.05 -7.24 -4.14
C GLN A 74 6.67 -7.27 -3.45
N THR A 75 5.61 -7.57 -4.19
CA THR A 75 4.25 -7.70 -3.68
C THR A 75 3.87 -9.16 -3.58
N ILE A 76 3.29 -9.56 -2.44
CA ILE A 76 2.76 -10.89 -2.20
C ILE A 76 1.27 -10.74 -1.94
N MET A 77 0.45 -11.35 -2.79
CA MET A 77 -0.99 -11.39 -2.58
C MET A 77 -1.29 -12.41 -1.48
N LEU A 78 -2.00 -11.98 -0.46
CA LEU A 78 -2.33 -12.79 0.72
C LEU A 78 -3.76 -13.31 0.69
N GLY A 79 -4.64 -12.67 -0.08
CA GLY A 79 -6.04 -13.04 -0.18
C GLY A 79 -6.92 -11.89 -0.61
N GLY A 80 -8.22 -12.11 -0.52
CA GLY A 80 -9.24 -11.11 -0.87
C GLY A 80 -10.40 -11.72 -1.64
N VAL A 81 -11.39 -10.88 -1.94
CA VAL A 81 -12.55 -11.21 -2.75
C VAL A 81 -12.62 -10.22 -3.91
N ALA A 82 -12.56 -10.75 -5.13
CA ALA A 82 -12.55 -9.93 -6.34
C ALA A 82 -13.71 -8.93 -6.36
N GLY A 83 -13.41 -7.66 -6.64
CA GLY A 83 -14.38 -6.58 -6.66
C GLY A 83 -14.85 -6.11 -5.27
N LYS A 84 -14.33 -6.69 -4.17
CA LYS A 84 -14.73 -6.34 -2.82
C LYS A 84 -13.56 -5.83 -1.97
N PHE A 85 -12.46 -6.56 -1.90
CA PHE A 85 -11.24 -6.14 -1.23
C PHE A 85 -10.06 -7.02 -1.61
N TYR A 86 -8.85 -6.54 -1.33
CA TYR A 86 -7.61 -7.30 -1.47
C TYR A 86 -6.73 -7.13 -0.24
N VAL A 87 -5.99 -8.19 0.10
CA VAL A 87 -4.96 -8.19 1.15
C VAL A 87 -3.63 -8.53 0.52
N ARG A 88 -2.61 -7.70 0.76
CA ARG A 88 -1.26 -7.93 0.24
C ARG A 88 -0.18 -7.54 1.24
N ALA A 89 0.98 -8.17 1.11
CA ALA A 89 2.22 -7.71 1.73
C ALA A 89 3.12 -7.05 0.68
N ASN A 90 3.79 -5.97 1.05
CA ASN A 90 4.83 -5.36 0.22
C ASN A 90 6.18 -5.46 0.93
N VAL A 91 7.18 -5.96 0.21
CA VAL A 91 8.57 -6.05 0.67
C VAL A 91 9.32 -4.81 0.17
N TRP A 92 9.82 -4.01 1.08
CA TRP A 92 10.55 -2.76 0.80
C TRP A 92 12.06 -3.03 0.94
N LEU A 93 12.76 -3.09 -0.17
CA LEU A 93 14.19 -3.36 -0.21
C LEU A 93 15.00 -2.08 0.02
N PRO A 94 16.09 -2.11 0.81
CA PRO A 94 17.00 -0.99 0.89
C PRO A 94 17.76 -0.77 -0.43
N GLY A 95 18.09 0.49 -0.73
CA GLY A 95 18.71 0.87 -1.99
C GLY A 95 19.96 0.05 -2.37
N ARG A 96 20.72 -0.41 -1.36
CA ARG A 96 21.91 -1.27 -1.58
C ARG A 96 21.61 -2.67 -2.17
N LEU A 97 20.34 -3.11 -2.09
CA LEU A 97 19.89 -4.39 -2.65
C LEU A 97 19.21 -4.22 -4.02
N LEU A 98 19.03 -2.99 -4.50
CA LEU A 98 18.56 -2.76 -5.86
C LEU A 98 19.65 -3.10 -6.87
N HIS A 99 19.23 -3.45 -8.08
CA HIS A 99 20.16 -3.82 -9.14
C HIS A 99 21.07 -2.64 -9.53
N PRO A 100 22.40 -2.75 -9.41
CA PRO A 100 23.31 -1.61 -9.52
C PRO A 100 23.29 -0.93 -10.90
N VAL A 101 22.96 -1.68 -11.96
CA VAL A 101 22.91 -1.16 -13.33
C VAL A 101 21.53 -0.62 -13.71
N ASN A 102 20.46 -1.01 -13.02
CA ASN A 102 19.08 -0.63 -13.36
C ASN A 102 18.32 -0.03 -12.18
N THR A 103 19.02 0.65 -11.28
CA THR A 103 18.38 1.26 -10.07
C THR A 103 17.21 2.16 -10.43
N GLU A 104 17.33 3.01 -11.45
CA GLU A 104 16.26 3.92 -11.88
C GLU A 104 15.06 3.16 -12.49
N GLY A 105 15.32 2.08 -13.22
CA GLY A 105 14.27 1.21 -13.73
C GLY A 105 13.48 0.54 -12.60
N GLU A 106 14.19 0.03 -11.59
CA GLU A 106 13.55 -0.57 -10.41
C GLU A 106 12.79 0.46 -9.58
N LYS A 107 13.33 1.66 -9.37
CA LYS A 107 12.59 2.74 -8.70
C LYS A 107 11.28 3.08 -9.43
N ARG A 108 11.30 3.08 -10.76
CA ARG A 108 10.08 3.30 -11.57
C ARG A 108 9.10 2.14 -11.42
N LEU A 109 9.59 0.91 -11.51
CA LEU A 109 8.77 -0.29 -11.41
C LEU A 109 8.03 -0.37 -10.06
N PHE A 110 8.73 -0.02 -8.98
CA PHE A 110 8.18 -0.08 -7.61
C PHE A 110 7.65 1.26 -7.12
N SER A 111 7.59 2.29 -7.98
CA SER A 111 7.16 3.66 -7.65
C SER A 111 7.92 4.31 -6.49
N PHE A 112 9.15 3.88 -6.20
CA PHE A 112 10.00 4.51 -5.21
C PHE A 112 10.35 5.96 -5.59
N GLU A 113 10.36 6.83 -4.58
CA GLU A 113 10.74 8.24 -4.70
C GLU A 113 9.89 9.04 -5.72
N ARG A 114 8.70 8.53 -6.05
CA ARG A 114 7.76 9.20 -6.94
C ARG A 114 6.53 9.66 -6.16
N ALA A 115 6.16 10.92 -6.32
CA ALA A 115 4.92 11.43 -5.75
C ALA A 115 3.73 10.86 -6.53
N HIS A 116 2.90 10.05 -5.90
CA HIS A 116 1.73 9.44 -6.56
C HIS A 116 0.57 9.28 -5.60
N ASP A 117 -0.62 9.23 -6.15
CA ASP A 117 -1.85 8.89 -5.44
C ASP A 117 -2.33 7.47 -5.80
N HIS A 118 -3.50 7.15 -5.29
CA HIS A 118 -4.21 5.91 -5.61
C HIS A 118 -5.68 6.20 -5.94
N ASN A 119 -6.27 5.36 -6.77
CA ASN A 119 -7.71 5.39 -7.07
C ASN A 119 -8.52 4.45 -6.17
N PHE A 120 -7.95 4.04 -5.04
CA PHE A 120 -8.58 3.21 -4.01
C PHE A 120 -8.13 3.65 -2.62
N ASP A 121 -9.03 3.55 -1.65
CA ASP A 121 -8.69 3.70 -0.24
C ASP A 121 -7.97 2.45 0.26
N PHE A 122 -7.01 2.60 1.15
CA PHE A 122 -6.35 1.46 1.76
C PHE A 122 -5.80 1.74 3.16
N LEU A 123 -5.86 0.70 4.01
CA LEU A 123 -5.09 0.63 5.24
C LEU A 123 -3.73 0.02 4.98
N THR A 124 -2.71 0.52 5.65
CA THR A 124 -1.39 -0.10 5.70
C THR A 124 -0.91 -0.24 7.14
N ALA A 125 -0.26 -1.35 7.46
CA ALA A 125 0.36 -1.59 8.75
C ALA A 125 1.82 -2.04 8.57
N GLY A 126 2.73 -1.48 9.37
CA GLY A 126 4.10 -2.00 9.44
C GLY A 126 4.12 -3.38 10.08
N TYR A 127 4.63 -4.37 9.35
CA TYR A 127 4.71 -5.76 9.78
C TYR A 127 6.10 -6.14 10.29
N LEU A 128 7.14 -5.78 9.55
CA LEU A 128 8.52 -6.12 9.87
C LEU A 128 9.45 -4.95 9.58
N GLY A 129 10.39 -4.72 10.51
CA GLY A 129 11.47 -3.76 10.34
C GLY A 129 11.09 -2.32 10.68
N ARG A 130 12.02 -1.40 10.41
CA ARG A 130 11.87 0.01 10.75
C ARG A 130 10.92 0.77 9.82
N GLY A 131 10.43 0.10 8.77
CA GLY A 131 9.60 0.72 7.74
C GLY A 131 10.41 1.58 6.75
N TYR A 132 9.71 2.12 5.80
CA TYR A 132 10.19 3.14 4.87
C TYR A 132 9.79 4.53 5.36
N GLU A 133 10.57 5.55 5.01
CA GLU A 133 10.15 6.94 5.19
C GLU A 133 9.17 7.33 4.08
N THR A 134 8.18 8.14 4.41
CA THR A 134 7.23 8.67 3.44
C THR A 134 7.00 10.16 3.66
N GLU A 135 6.91 10.91 2.58
CA GLU A 135 6.41 12.29 2.56
C GLU A 135 4.98 12.26 2.04
N ILE A 136 4.09 12.96 2.73
CA ILE A 136 2.65 12.93 2.46
C ILE A 136 2.19 14.32 2.10
N TYR A 137 1.46 14.39 0.99
CA TYR A 137 0.78 15.60 0.52
C TYR A 137 -0.70 15.28 0.34
N GLU A 138 -1.52 16.31 0.24
CA GLU A 138 -2.91 16.15 -0.18
C GLU A 138 -3.28 17.19 -1.24
N TYR A 139 -4.31 16.88 -1.99
CA TYR A 139 -5.01 17.76 -2.90
C TYR A 139 -6.52 17.55 -2.77
N ASP A 140 -7.34 18.39 -3.40
CA ASP A 140 -8.81 18.34 -3.24
C ASP A 140 -9.50 17.20 -4.00
N GLY A 141 -8.71 16.42 -4.78
CA GLY A 141 -9.22 15.31 -5.58
C GLY A 141 -9.86 15.72 -6.92
N HIS A 142 -9.92 17.01 -7.21
CA HIS A 142 -10.53 17.53 -8.43
C HIS A 142 -9.46 17.92 -9.45
N CYS A 143 -9.24 17.06 -10.43
CA CYS A 143 -8.41 17.33 -11.59
C CYS A 143 -9.03 16.67 -12.83
N ARG A 144 -8.73 17.22 -14.02
CA ARG A 144 -9.19 16.66 -15.30
C ARG A 144 -8.33 15.49 -15.74
N GLY A 145 -7.16 15.33 -15.11
CA GLY A 145 -6.21 14.28 -15.44
C GLY A 145 -5.34 14.56 -16.66
N GLU A 146 -5.25 15.83 -17.08
CA GLU A 146 -4.42 16.23 -18.21
C GLU A 146 -2.96 16.35 -17.80
N LEU A 147 -2.03 15.84 -18.64
CA LEU A 147 -0.60 16.01 -18.39
C LEU A 147 -0.23 17.49 -18.38
N GLY A 148 0.49 17.91 -17.34
CA GLY A 148 0.86 19.32 -17.12
C GLY A 148 -0.23 20.13 -16.40
N GLU A 149 -1.38 19.55 -16.11
CA GLU A 149 -2.42 20.22 -15.32
C GLU A 149 -1.89 20.60 -13.94
N LYS A 150 -2.17 21.84 -13.53
CA LYS A 150 -1.80 22.36 -12.20
C LYS A 150 -2.72 21.81 -11.14
N VAL A 151 -2.13 21.33 -10.07
CA VAL A 151 -2.82 20.81 -8.89
C VAL A 151 -2.25 21.51 -7.66
N ASP A 152 -3.12 21.95 -6.75
CA ASP A 152 -2.71 22.55 -5.49
C ASP A 152 -2.31 21.45 -4.51
N LEU A 153 -1.00 21.23 -4.38
CA LEU A 153 -0.39 20.20 -3.57
C LEU A 153 0.00 20.75 -2.22
N ARG A 154 -0.67 20.31 -1.16
CA ARG A 154 -0.39 20.72 0.20
C ARG A 154 0.43 19.67 0.94
N PHE A 155 1.66 20.01 1.33
CA PHE A 155 2.48 19.16 2.21
C PHE A 155 1.80 18.99 3.57
N LEU A 156 1.75 17.76 4.08
CA LEU A 156 1.15 17.43 5.37
C LEU A 156 2.18 17.02 6.40
N GLU A 157 2.94 15.97 6.10
CA GLU A 157 3.92 15.45 7.04
C GLU A 157 5.00 14.62 6.33
N LYS A 158 6.12 14.46 7.03
CA LYS A 158 7.11 13.43 6.77
C LYS A 158 7.10 12.45 7.93
N THR A 159 6.92 11.18 7.64
CA THR A 159 6.77 10.13 8.64
C THR A 159 7.41 8.83 8.17
N SER A 160 7.26 7.75 8.93
CA SER A 160 7.69 6.41 8.55
C SER A 160 6.60 5.39 8.93
N LEU A 161 6.70 4.18 8.39
CA LEU A 161 5.80 3.07 8.69
C LEU A 161 6.56 1.95 9.42
N PRO A 162 7.00 2.17 10.69
CA PRO A 162 7.63 1.12 11.50
C PRO A 162 6.62 0.04 11.85
N GLU A 163 7.13 -1.06 12.42
CA GLU A 163 6.28 -2.13 12.96
C GLU A 163 5.15 -1.57 13.80
N HIS A 164 3.97 -2.12 13.57
CA HIS A 164 2.76 -1.82 14.31
C HIS A 164 2.10 -0.46 14.05
N LYS A 165 2.71 0.46 13.35
CA LYS A 165 2.02 1.68 12.92
C LYS A 165 0.99 1.35 11.86
N VAL A 166 -0.22 1.88 12.02
CA VAL A 166 -1.32 1.75 11.06
C VAL A 166 -1.64 3.12 10.47
N MET A 167 -1.81 3.16 9.16
CA MET A 167 -2.16 4.39 8.43
C MET A 167 -3.26 4.10 7.41
N LEU A 168 -4.17 5.05 7.24
CA LEU A 168 -5.16 5.06 6.15
C LEU A 168 -4.74 6.07 5.09
N TYR A 169 -4.77 5.66 3.82
CA TYR A 169 -4.63 6.52 2.65
C TYR A 169 -5.95 6.59 1.89
N ARG A 170 -6.35 7.82 1.50
CA ARG A 170 -7.62 8.09 0.82
C ARG A 170 -7.40 8.18 -0.68
N ALA A 171 -8.29 7.54 -1.41
CA ALA A 171 -8.30 7.57 -2.87
C ALA A 171 -8.39 9.01 -3.41
N ALA A 172 -7.67 9.29 -4.49
CA ALA A 172 -7.69 10.55 -5.23
C ALA A 172 -7.56 11.80 -4.32
N ARG A 173 -6.81 11.68 -3.24
CA ARG A 173 -6.64 12.75 -2.26
C ARG A 173 -5.27 12.75 -1.60
N ASP A 174 -4.81 11.59 -1.12
CA ASP A 174 -3.53 11.49 -0.45
C ASP A 174 -2.45 11.09 -1.45
N ILE A 175 -1.45 11.92 -1.57
CA ILE A 175 -0.25 11.68 -2.38
C ILE A 175 0.86 11.29 -1.43
N HIS A 176 1.62 10.28 -1.79
CA HIS A 176 2.77 9.89 -1.00
C HIS A 176 4.04 9.66 -1.84
N ILE A 177 5.18 9.82 -1.17
CA ILE A 177 6.50 9.50 -1.71
C ILE A 177 7.15 8.51 -0.76
N GLN A 178 7.24 7.26 -1.16
CA GLN A 178 7.94 6.24 -0.36
C GLN A 178 9.43 6.27 -0.71
N LYS A 179 10.24 6.51 0.32
CA LYS A 179 11.70 6.48 0.23
C LYS A 179 12.20 5.06 0.46
N LEU A 180 13.26 4.69 -0.23
CA LEU A 180 13.91 3.40 0.03
C LEU A 180 14.32 3.29 1.51
N PRO A 181 14.11 2.13 2.16
CA PRO A 181 14.63 1.89 3.48
C PRO A 181 16.14 2.09 3.52
N ARG A 182 16.65 2.73 4.59
CA ARG A 182 18.08 3.10 4.67
C ARG A 182 18.97 1.91 5.01
N TYR A 183 18.48 0.98 5.83
CA TYR A 183 19.31 -0.05 6.44
C TYR A 183 18.90 -1.46 5.99
N ASP A 184 17.78 -1.94 6.49
CA ASP A 184 17.30 -3.28 6.27
C ASP A 184 15.98 -3.26 5.50
N PHE A 185 15.61 -4.38 4.89
CA PHE A 185 14.30 -4.50 4.29
C PHE A 185 13.21 -4.36 5.36
N SER A 186 12.05 -3.93 4.93
CA SER A 186 10.85 -3.89 5.76
C SER A 186 9.66 -4.48 5.01
N ILE A 187 8.63 -4.84 5.74
CA ILE A 187 7.40 -5.39 5.17
C ILE A 187 6.22 -4.62 5.73
N SER A 188 5.31 -4.24 4.85
CA SER A 188 4.00 -3.70 5.20
C SER A 188 2.88 -4.63 4.75
N LEU A 189 1.79 -4.67 5.52
CA LEU A 189 0.53 -5.32 5.17
C LEU A 189 -0.46 -4.27 4.72
N ASN A 190 -1.25 -4.57 3.69
CA ASN A 190 -2.23 -3.63 3.18
C ASN A 190 -3.58 -4.31 2.98
N LEU A 191 -4.64 -3.65 3.44
CA LEU A 191 -6.04 -3.96 3.13
C LEU A 191 -6.54 -2.88 2.18
N LEU A 192 -6.93 -3.26 0.96
CA LEU A 192 -7.30 -2.36 -0.13
C LEU A 192 -8.77 -2.48 -0.47
N CYS A 193 -9.43 -1.34 -0.64
CA CYS A 193 -10.70 -1.26 -1.33
C CYS A 193 -10.53 -1.53 -2.84
N PRO A 194 -11.59 -1.89 -3.56
CA PRO A 194 -11.57 -1.89 -5.02
C PRO A 194 -11.30 -0.49 -5.58
N PRO A 195 -10.71 -0.39 -6.76
CA PRO A 195 -10.56 0.88 -7.44
C PRO A 195 -11.90 1.58 -7.66
N ILE A 196 -11.93 2.89 -7.47
CA ILE A 196 -13.11 3.72 -7.74
C ILE A 196 -13.25 3.85 -9.26
N PRO A 197 -14.37 3.42 -9.85
CA PRO A 197 -14.57 3.51 -11.29
C PRO A 197 -14.47 4.95 -11.80
N GLY A 198 -13.73 5.14 -12.89
CA GLY A 198 -13.57 6.46 -13.52
C GLY A 198 -12.55 7.38 -12.84
N ILE A 199 -11.89 6.92 -11.79
CA ILE A 199 -10.78 7.64 -11.15
C ILE A 199 -9.47 7.03 -11.61
N GLU A 200 -8.57 7.87 -12.12
CA GLU A 200 -7.21 7.47 -12.50
C GLU A 200 -6.23 7.69 -11.35
N GLN A 201 -5.07 7.06 -11.42
CA GLN A 201 -3.95 7.32 -10.51
C GLN A 201 -2.92 8.20 -11.21
N TYR A 202 -2.37 9.17 -10.50
CA TYR A 202 -1.45 10.14 -11.06
C TYR A 202 -0.07 10.09 -10.41
N ILE A 203 0.93 10.47 -11.20
CA ILE A 203 2.26 10.81 -10.72
C ILE A 203 2.38 12.33 -10.83
N PHE A 204 2.80 12.95 -9.75
CA PHE A 204 2.91 14.40 -9.63
C PHE A 204 4.36 14.86 -9.71
N VAL A 205 4.57 16.04 -10.29
CA VAL A 205 5.83 16.77 -10.28
C VAL A 205 5.72 17.84 -9.21
N LEU A 206 6.33 17.61 -8.06
CA LEU A 206 6.16 18.49 -6.89
C LEU A 206 6.68 19.91 -7.13
N GLU A 207 7.82 20.03 -7.83
CA GLU A 207 8.46 21.32 -8.11
C GLU A 207 7.56 22.27 -8.92
N THR A 208 6.72 21.71 -9.75
CA THR A 208 5.79 22.47 -10.57
C THR A 208 4.35 22.41 -10.10
N GLY A 209 4.01 21.49 -9.18
CA GLY A 209 2.63 21.22 -8.78
C GLY A 209 1.78 20.75 -9.96
N THR A 210 2.28 19.81 -10.78
CA THR A 210 1.58 19.39 -11.99
C THR A 210 1.45 17.87 -12.06
N ILE A 211 0.45 17.39 -12.80
CA ILE A 211 0.35 15.98 -13.20
C ILE A 211 1.46 15.69 -14.21
N GLY A 212 2.39 14.80 -13.84
CA GLY A 212 3.53 14.40 -14.68
C GLY A 212 3.28 13.15 -15.51
N ASN A 213 2.43 12.24 -15.03
CA ASN A 213 2.10 10.98 -15.73
C ASN A 213 0.85 10.34 -15.13
N LEU A 214 0.32 9.35 -15.85
CA LEU A 214 -0.70 8.42 -15.37
C LEU A 214 -0.03 7.14 -14.86
N LEU A 215 -0.41 6.70 -13.68
CA LEU A 215 0.01 5.42 -13.13
C LEU A 215 -1.09 4.39 -13.43
N ARG A 216 -0.90 3.57 -14.46
CA ARG A 216 -1.84 2.49 -14.76
C ARG A 216 -1.56 1.32 -13.83
N ALA A 217 -2.41 1.14 -12.82
CA ALA A 217 -2.42 -0.08 -12.03
C ALA A 217 -3.08 -1.19 -12.85
N HIS A 218 -2.44 -2.33 -12.93
CA HIS A 218 -3.02 -3.54 -13.46
C HIS A 218 -3.62 -4.31 -12.26
N PHE A 219 -4.94 -4.25 -12.12
CA PHE A 219 -5.70 -5.07 -11.18
C PHE A 219 -6.20 -6.34 -11.84
#